data_9554ff8cf31d154fefa991bc3f392982
#
_entry.id   9554ff8cf31d154fefa991bc3f392982
#
_cell.length_a   1.000
_cell.length_b   1.000
_cell.length_c   1.000
_cell.angle_alpha   90.00
_cell.angle_beta   90.00
_cell.angle_gamma   90.00
#
_symmetry.space_group_name_H-M   'P 1'
#
loop_
_entity.id
_entity.type
_entity.pdbx_description
1 polymer ?
#
loop_
_entity_poly.entity_id
_entity_poly.type
_entity_poly.pdbx_seq_one_letter_code
_entity_poly.pdbx_strand_id
1 'polypeptide(L)'
;EAQVQAFFGNAQPHHFTRSGDVVSYHGPPQWSLRRQVLHYAHLAVAAGGVHGFVIGSEFVGLTRLRSASGHYPATSALIALAEAVRTIVGEGSAITYAADWTEYGAHVLEGGREVRFPLDPLWASPAIDAVGIDFYPPLSDWRDGTGHGDAAEARSIYDRDYLRSRLTAGEAYDWYYASEEDRIAQRRSPITDGAYGKPWLFRQKDLAGWWANEHIERVDGVETGPTAWQPRSK
;
A
#
# COMPACT_ATOMS: atom_id res chain seq x y z
N GLU A 1 6.42 2.01 18.91
CA GLU A 1 7.41 1.05 18.40
C GLU A 1 7.26 -0.30 19.08
N ALA A 2 7.30 -0.41 20.42
CA ALA A 2 7.18 -1.67 21.15
C ALA A 2 5.90 -2.47 20.81
N GLN A 3 4.77 -1.81 20.61
CA GLN A 3 3.51 -2.46 20.21
C GLN A 3 3.60 -3.03 18.78
N VAL A 4 4.24 -2.33 17.86
CA VAL A 4 4.49 -2.83 16.50
C VAL A 4 5.40 -4.06 16.55
N GLN A 5 6.48 -4.00 17.31
CA GLN A 5 7.38 -5.15 17.51
C GLN A 5 6.67 -6.34 18.14
N ALA A 6 5.80 -6.11 19.12
CA ALA A 6 5.02 -7.18 19.75
C ALA A 6 4.04 -7.83 18.76
N PHE A 7 3.40 -7.05 17.88
CA PHE A 7 2.52 -7.56 16.84
C PHE A 7 3.28 -8.42 15.81
N PHE A 8 4.42 -7.94 15.33
CA PHE A 8 5.24 -8.71 14.41
C PHE A 8 5.88 -9.93 15.09
N GLY A 9 6.38 -9.78 16.30
CA GLY A 9 7.09 -10.83 17.03
C GLY A 9 8.51 -11.06 16.51
N ASN A 10 9.14 -12.12 17.03
CA ASN A 10 10.55 -12.41 16.80
C ASN A 10 10.84 -13.84 16.30
N ALA A 11 9.83 -14.55 15.78
CA ALA A 11 10.02 -15.85 15.18
C ALA A 11 11.07 -15.83 14.06
N GLN A 12 11.90 -16.87 13.96
CA GLN A 12 12.97 -16.99 12.97
C GLN A 12 12.72 -18.18 12.06
N PRO A 13 13.22 -18.18 10.82
CA PRO A 13 13.09 -19.34 9.92
C PRO A 13 13.55 -20.66 10.53
N HIS A 14 14.67 -20.66 11.27
CA HIS A 14 15.22 -21.86 11.89
C HIS A 14 14.41 -22.40 13.10
N HIS A 15 13.39 -21.65 13.58
CA HIS A 15 12.46 -22.15 14.59
C HIS A 15 11.45 -23.15 14.01
N PHE A 16 11.45 -23.39 12.71
CA PHE A 16 10.53 -24.30 12.05
C PHE A 16 11.28 -25.52 11.49
N THR A 17 10.65 -26.68 11.57
CA THR A 17 11.11 -27.90 10.91
C THR A 17 10.01 -28.44 10.00
N ARG A 18 10.41 -29.11 8.92
CA ARG A 18 9.50 -29.75 7.95
C ARG A 18 9.76 -31.25 7.94
N SER A 19 8.66 -32.03 7.99
CA SER A 19 8.70 -33.48 7.82
C SER A 19 7.53 -33.88 6.93
N GLY A 20 7.81 -34.15 5.64
CA GLY A 20 6.77 -34.28 4.63
C GLY A 20 5.97 -32.98 4.51
N ASP A 21 4.65 -33.06 4.65
CA ASP A 21 3.67 -31.97 4.64
C ASP A 21 3.45 -31.30 6.01
N VAL A 22 4.13 -31.78 7.06
CA VAL A 22 3.99 -31.27 8.43
C VAL A 22 5.06 -30.20 8.70
N VAL A 23 4.62 -29.02 9.15
CA VAL A 23 5.46 -27.93 9.65
C VAL A 23 5.30 -27.79 11.17
N SER A 24 6.41 -27.90 11.90
CA SER A 24 6.43 -27.78 13.36
C SER A 24 7.23 -26.56 13.80
N TYR A 25 6.73 -25.86 14.81
CA TYR A 25 7.39 -24.69 15.42
C TYR A 25 8.02 -25.04 16.76
N HIS A 26 9.30 -24.70 16.93
CA HIS A 26 10.11 -25.01 18.13
C HIS A 26 10.72 -23.75 18.77
N GLY A 27 10.36 -22.56 18.30
CA GLY A 27 10.85 -21.30 18.87
C GLY A 27 10.16 -20.92 20.17
N PRO A 28 10.48 -19.73 20.73
CA PRO A 28 9.84 -19.20 21.91
C PRO A 28 8.31 -19.13 21.74
N PRO A 29 7.52 -19.45 22.77
CA PRO A 29 6.06 -19.39 22.71
C PRO A 29 5.59 -17.98 22.37
N GLN A 30 4.96 -17.81 21.21
CA GLN A 30 4.37 -16.56 20.76
C GLN A 30 3.31 -16.82 19.70
N TRP A 31 2.31 -15.95 19.64
CA TRP A 31 1.39 -15.81 18.53
C TRP A 31 1.64 -14.42 17.92
N SER A 32 2.17 -14.36 16.71
CA SER A 32 2.60 -13.13 16.07
C SER A 32 2.47 -13.24 14.57
N LEU A 33 2.38 -12.09 13.87
CA LEU A 33 2.31 -12.06 12.42
C LEU A 33 3.51 -12.81 11.79
N ARG A 34 4.71 -12.52 12.27
CA ARG A 34 5.93 -13.13 11.74
C ARG A 34 5.92 -14.67 11.88
N ARG A 35 5.49 -15.17 13.03
CA ARG A 35 5.35 -16.62 13.21
C ARG A 35 4.35 -17.23 12.23
N GLN A 36 3.22 -16.58 12.01
CA GLN A 36 2.18 -17.02 11.08
C GLN A 36 2.71 -17.04 9.64
N VAL A 37 3.28 -15.94 9.18
CA VAL A 37 3.77 -15.80 7.79
C VAL A 37 4.91 -16.78 7.51
N LEU A 38 5.87 -16.95 8.44
CA LEU A 38 6.95 -17.92 8.27
C LEU A 38 6.42 -19.37 8.27
N HIS A 39 5.39 -19.68 9.06
CA HIS A 39 4.73 -20.98 9.01
C HIS A 39 4.16 -21.26 7.61
N TYR A 40 3.43 -20.29 7.02
CA TYR A 40 2.90 -20.43 5.66
C TYR A 40 4.00 -20.51 4.60
N ALA A 41 5.10 -19.78 4.75
CA ALA A 41 6.25 -19.91 3.86
C ALA A 41 6.83 -21.34 3.89
N HIS A 42 6.95 -21.96 5.05
CA HIS A 42 7.37 -23.36 5.19
C HIS A 42 6.34 -24.34 4.60
N LEU A 43 5.03 -24.07 4.75
CA LEU A 43 3.97 -24.89 4.13
C LEU A 43 4.03 -24.78 2.59
N ALA A 44 4.24 -23.58 2.05
CA ALA A 44 4.39 -23.39 0.61
C ALA A 44 5.53 -24.24 0.04
N VAL A 45 6.68 -24.28 0.72
CA VAL A 45 7.81 -25.15 0.32
C VAL A 45 7.48 -26.63 0.49
N ALA A 46 6.79 -27.03 1.57
CA ALA A 46 6.36 -28.42 1.79
C ALA A 46 5.39 -28.89 0.68
N ALA A 47 4.57 -27.97 0.15
CA ALA A 47 3.64 -28.23 -0.96
C ALA A 47 4.32 -28.24 -2.36
N GLY A 48 5.65 -28.12 -2.44
CA GLY A 48 6.39 -28.15 -3.70
C GLY A 48 6.80 -26.76 -4.25
N GLY A 49 6.61 -25.70 -3.47
CA GLY A 49 6.95 -24.33 -3.82
C GLY A 49 5.77 -23.52 -4.38
N VAL A 50 5.98 -22.22 -4.50
CA VAL A 50 4.99 -21.26 -5.05
C VAL A 50 5.70 -20.28 -6.00
N HIS A 51 4.98 -19.74 -6.98
CA HIS A 51 5.52 -18.73 -7.89
C HIS A 51 5.55 -17.33 -7.27
N GLY A 52 4.63 -17.07 -6.33
CA GLY A 52 4.55 -15.79 -5.62
C GLY A 52 4.10 -15.98 -4.18
N PHE A 53 4.59 -15.11 -3.29
CA PHE A 53 4.27 -15.12 -1.87
C PHE A 53 3.97 -13.70 -1.38
N VAL A 54 2.78 -13.49 -0.82
CA VAL A 54 2.35 -12.21 -0.25
C VAL A 54 2.61 -12.24 1.26
N ILE A 55 3.45 -11.33 1.77
CA ILE A 55 3.86 -11.30 3.18
C ILE A 55 2.85 -10.62 4.11
N GLY A 56 1.86 -9.94 3.56
CA GLY A 56 0.79 -9.23 4.28
C GLY A 56 -0.01 -8.37 3.32
N SER A 57 -1.17 -7.90 3.77
CA SER A 57 -2.09 -7.12 2.96
C SER A 57 -2.77 -6.04 3.80
N GLU A 58 -2.88 -4.82 3.25
CA GLU A 58 -3.74 -3.74 3.75
C GLU A 58 -3.51 -3.34 5.22
N PHE A 59 -2.26 -3.20 5.65
CA PHE A 59 -1.93 -2.78 7.01
C PHE A 59 -1.90 -1.25 7.18
N VAL A 60 -2.79 -0.51 6.53
CA VAL A 60 -2.84 0.97 6.51
C VAL A 60 -2.67 1.60 7.90
N GLY A 61 -3.43 1.10 8.88
CA GLY A 61 -3.37 1.60 10.25
C GLY A 61 -2.04 1.34 10.95
N LEU A 62 -1.25 0.38 10.48
CA LEU A 62 0.02 -0.02 11.06
C LEU A 62 1.20 0.66 10.34
N THR A 63 1.18 0.66 9.00
CA THR A 63 2.24 1.23 8.16
C THR A 63 2.32 2.75 8.26
N ARG A 64 1.24 3.42 8.68
CA ARG A 64 1.20 4.87 8.95
C ARG A 64 1.58 5.26 10.38
N LEU A 65 1.83 4.31 11.28
CA LEU A 65 2.30 4.62 12.64
C LEU A 65 3.76 5.07 12.62
N ARG A 66 4.02 6.21 13.26
CA ARG A 66 5.38 6.76 13.43
C ARG A 66 5.81 6.69 14.88
N SER A 67 7.05 6.25 15.15
CA SER A 67 7.67 6.30 16.48
C SER A 67 8.41 7.61 16.71
N ALA A 68 8.94 8.21 15.64
CA ALA A 68 9.58 9.51 15.61
C ALA A 68 9.38 10.13 14.23
N SER A 69 9.74 11.41 14.05
CA SER A 69 9.60 12.08 12.75
C SER A 69 10.32 11.29 11.65
N GLY A 70 9.58 10.91 10.63
CA GLY A 70 10.10 10.18 9.48
C GLY A 70 10.41 8.70 9.68
N HIS A 71 10.15 8.10 10.87
CA HIS A 71 10.37 6.68 11.11
C HIS A 71 9.05 5.90 11.19
N TYR A 72 8.92 4.85 10.38
CA TYR A 72 7.76 3.95 10.28
C TYR A 72 8.19 2.52 10.67
N PRO A 73 8.02 2.11 11.94
CA PRO A 73 8.56 0.85 12.45
C PRO A 73 7.93 -0.40 11.79
N ALA A 74 6.70 -0.30 11.31
CA ALA A 74 6.05 -1.41 10.61
C ALA A 74 6.71 -1.70 9.26
N THR A 75 7.14 -0.68 8.53
CA THR A 75 7.86 -0.84 7.26
C THR A 75 9.18 -1.59 7.47
N SER A 76 9.95 -1.21 8.50
CA SER A 76 11.17 -1.93 8.86
C SER A 76 10.91 -3.40 9.23
N ALA A 77 9.82 -3.65 9.95
CA ALA A 77 9.43 -5.02 10.32
C ALA A 77 8.97 -5.85 9.11
N LEU A 78 8.28 -5.23 8.13
CA LEU A 78 7.90 -5.88 6.87
C LEU A 78 9.12 -6.22 6.01
N ILE A 79 10.12 -5.33 5.94
CA ILE A 79 11.39 -5.62 5.25
C ILE A 79 12.06 -6.85 5.87
N ALA A 80 12.25 -6.86 7.19
CA ALA A 80 12.84 -7.98 7.89
C ALA A 80 12.01 -9.28 7.76
N LEU A 81 10.69 -9.17 7.61
CA LEU A 81 9.82 -10.32 7.33
C LEU A 81 10.04 -10.84 5.89
N ALA A 82 10.11 -9.94 4.90
CA ALA A 82 10.37 -10.32 3.51
C ALA A 82 11.72 -11.04 3.36
N GLU A 83 12.77 -10.52 3.98
CA GLU A 83 14.09 -11.16 4.04
C GLU A 83 14.03 -12.56 4.63
N ALA A 84 13.30 -12.72 5.75
CA ALA A 84 13.13 -14.04 6.36
C ALA A 84 12.33 -15.01 5.50
N VAL A 85 11.28 -14.54 4.82
CA VAL A 85 10.52 -15.34 3.86
C VAL A 85 11.41 -15.77 2.70
N ARG A 86 12.23 -14.86 2.16
CA ARG A 86 13.19 -15.16 1.07
C ARG A 86 14.11 -16.33 1.42
N THR A 87 14.61 -16.41 2.66
CA THR A 87 15.45 -17.54 3.08
C THR A 87 14.72 -18.88 3.08
N ILE A 88 13.39 -18.88 3.13
CA ILE A 88 12.56 -20.10 3.16
C ILE A 88 12.14 -20.50 1.74
N VAL A 89 11.56 -19.56 0.98
CA VAL A 89 10.97 -19.85 -0.34
C VAL A 89 12.00 -19.81 -1.48
N GLY A 90 13.16 -19.18 -1.25
CA GLY A 90 14.25 -19.09 -2.24
C GLY A 90 14.00 -18.02 -3.30
N GLU A 91 14.93 -17.93 -4.25
CA GLU A 91 14.93 -16.92 -5.34
C GLU A 91 13.92 -17.24 -6.45
N GLY A 92 13.39 -18.44 -6.50
CA GLY A 92 12.42 -18.86 -7.51
C GLY A 92 10.99 -18.38 -7.26
N SER A 93 10.73 -17.74 -6.11
CA SER A 93 9.40 -17.23 -5.72
C SER A 93 9.44 -15.71 -5.66
N ALA A 94 8.53 -15.04 -6.37
CA ALA A 94 8.37 -13.59 -6.22
C ALA A 94 7.74 -13.26 -4.86
N ILE A 95 8.26 -12.26 -4.15
CA ILE A 95 7.75 -11.79 -2.87
C ILE A 95 7.19 -10.38 -3.02
N THR A 96 6.00 -10.14 -2.47
CA THR A 96 5.38 -8.83 -2.42
C THR A 96 4.60 -8.62 -1.11
N TYR A 97 4.26 -7.37 -0.86
CA TYR A 97 3.24 -6.93 0.07
C TYR A 97 2.07 -6.36 -0.73
N ALA A 98 0.83 -6.64 -0.38
CA ALA A 98 -0.36 -6.11 -1.05
C ALA A 98 -0.87 -4.88 -0.28
N ALA A 99 -0.49 -3.69 -0.71
CA ALA A 99 -0.91 -2.44 -0.08
C ALA A 99 -2.35 -2.08 -0.48
N ASP A 100 -3.13 -1.55 0.44
CA ASP A 100 -4.40 -0.91 0.10
C ASP A 100 -4.18 0.24 -0.90
N TRP A 101 -5.14 0.47 -1.78
CA TRP A 101 -5.04 1.53 -2.80
C TRP A 101 -4.93 2.95 -2.22
N THR A 102 -5.25 3.15 -0.95
CA THR A 102 -5.01 4.40 -0.23
C THR A 102 -3.67 4.40 0.52
N GLU A 103 -2.99 3.23 0.63
CA GLU A 103 -1.79 3.02 1.42
C GLU A 103 -0.49 3.11 0.60
N TYR A 104 -0.51 2.58 -0.64
CA TYR A 104 0.69 2.37 -1.45
C TYR A 104 1.49 3.66 -1.73
N GLY A 105 0.82 4.79 -1.76
CA GLY A 105 1.35 6.09 -2.14
C GLY A 105 1.76 6.98 -0.96
N ALA A 106 1.61 8.28 -1.15
CA ALA A 106 1.98 9.26 -0.16
C ALA A 106 1.05 9.26 1.06
N HIS A 107 1.64 9.33 2.25
CA HIS A 107 0.95 9.68 3.49
C HIS A 107 0.98 11.20 3.64
N VAL A 108 -0.10 11.83 3.23
CA VAL A 108 -0.27 13.29 3.24
C VAL A 108 -0.88 13.73 4.56
N LEU A 109 -0.22 14.64 5.24
CA LEU A 109 -0.63 15.21 6.53
C LEU A 109 -0.68 16.74 6.44
N GLU A 110 -1.43 17.36 7.35
CA GLU A 110 -1.51 18.82 7.50
C GLU A 110 -1.79 19.55 6.17
N GLY A 111 -2.70 19.02 5.34
CA GLY A 111 -3.06 19.62 4.06
C GLY A 111 -1.90 19.67 3.04
N GLY A 112 -0.94 18.76 3.16
CA GLY A 112 0.22 18.68 2.26
C GLY A 112 1.46 19.43 2.75
N ARG A 113 1.43 19.99 3.95
CA ARG A 113 2.64 20.52 4.61
C ARG A 113 3.62 19.41 5.00
N GLU A 114 3.08 18.24 5.33
CA GLU A 114 3.89 17.04 5.51
C GLU A 114 3.46 15.98 4.50
N VAL A 115 4.42 15.44 3.76
CA VAL A 115 4.25 14.35 2.79
C VAL A 115 5.33 13.32 3.06
N ARG A 116 4.93 12.08 3.29
CA ARG A 116 5.81 10.94 3.55
C ARG A 116 5.47 9.78 2.64
N PHE A 117 6.44 8.91 2.41
CA PHE A 117 6.26 7.67 1.65
C PHE A 117 6.65 6.47 2.53
N PRO A 118 5.74 6.03 3.41
CA PRO A 118 6.05 4.99 4.41
C PRO A 118 6.53 3.68 3.81
N LEU A 119 6.03 3.30 2.63
CA LEU A 119 6.32 2.01 2.00
C LEU A 119 7.49 2.06 1.01
N ASP A 120 8.03 3.23 0.66
CA ASP A 120 9.14 3.32 -0.28
C ASP A 120 10.38 2.49 0.13
N PRO A 121 10.79 2.44 1.41
CA PRO A 121 11.88 1.56 1.81
C PRO A 121 11.56 0.07 1.60
N LEU A 122 10.30 -0.33 1.74
CA LEU A 122 9.85 -1.70 1.45
C LEU A 122 9.92 -1.99 -0.04
N TRP A 123 9.37 -1.09 -0.87
CA TRP A 123 9.42 -1.25 -2.33
C TRP A 123 10.84 -1.27 -2.87
N ALA A 124 11.75 -0.48 -2.29
CA ALA A 124 13.17 -0.45 -2.67
C ALA A 124 13.97 -1.67 -2.16
N SER A 125 13.42 -2.46 -1.23
CA SER A 125 14.10 -3.63 -0.66
C SER A 125 14.38 -4.70 -1.73
N PRO A 126 15.61 -5.26 -1.77
CA PRO A 126 15.91 -6.38 -2.68
C PRO A 126 15.13 -7.67 -2.35
N ALA A 127 14.54 -7.76 -1.15
CA ALA A 127 13.70 -8.90 -0.78
C ALA A 127 12.27 -8.82 -1.37
N ILE A 128 11.91 -7.70 -2.00
CA ILE A 128 10.61 -7.48 -2.66
C ILE A 128 10.81 -7.46 -4.18
N ASP A 129 10.05 -8.24 -4.90
CA ASP A 129 10.18 -8.39 -6.37
C ASP A 129 9.16 -7.57 -7.14
N ALA A 130 8.04 -7.20 -6.51
CA ALA A 130 6.96 -6.45 -7.16
C ALA A 130 6.24 -5.55 -6.17
N VAL A 131 5.66 -4.45 -6.65
CA VAL A 131 4.71 -3.65 -5.89
C VAL A 131 3.34 -4.29 -6.02
N GLY A 132 2.76 -4.74 -4.89
CA GLY A 132 1.39 -5.24 -4.83
C GLY A 132 0.44 -4.14 -4.36
N ILE A 133 -0.67 -3.97 -5.07
CA ILE A 133 -1.70 -2.99 -4.71
C ILE A 133 -3.08 -3.64 -4.83
N ASP A 134 -3.81 -3.68 -3.73
CA ASP A 134 -5.23 -4.04 -3.72
C ASP A 134 -6.01 -2.80 -4.17
N PHE A 135 -6.37 -2.78 -5.46
CA PHE A 135 -6.80 -1.56 -6.13
C PHE A 135 -8.31 -1.52 -6.37
N TYR A 136 -9.06 -0.84 -5.50
CA TYR A 136 -10.52 -0.71 -5.51
C TYR A 136 -10.99 0.75 -5.67
N PRO A 137 -10.47 1.54 -6.63
CA PRO A 137 -10.82 2.96 -6.74
C PRO A 137 -12.25 3.13 -7.24
N PRO A 138 -12.96 4.20 -6.83
CA PRO A 138 -14.28 4.52 -7.34
C PRO A 138 -14.21 4.86 -8.84
N LEU A 139 -15.03 4.18 -9.66
CA LEU A 139 -15.18 4.48 -11.09
C LEU A 139 -16.47 5.25 -11.39
N SER A 140 -17.23 5.63 -10.37
CA SER A 140 -18.53 6.26 -10.56
C SER A 140 -18.95 7.00 -9.29
N ASP A 141 -19.55 8.17 -9.44
CA ASP A 141 -20.29 8.88 -8.39
C ASP A 141 -21.80 8.84 -8.71
N TRP A 142 -22.26 7.71 -9.25
CA TRP A 142 -23.64 7.50 -9.62
C TRP A 142 -24.56 7.49 -8.39
N ARG A 143 -25.71 8.14 -8.48
CA ARG A 143 -26.74 8.20 -7.44
C ARG A 143 -28.07 7.72 -7.97
N ASP A 144 -29.00 7.47 -7.09
CA ASP A 144 -30.37 7.15 -7.48
C ASP A 144 -31.05 8.34 -8.18
N GLY A 145 -31.87 8.03 -9.17
CA GLY A 145 -32.57 9.04 -9.98
C GLY A 145 -31.70 9.66 -11.09
N THR A 146 -32.11 10.81 -11.59
CA THR A 146 -31.49 11.48 -12.74
C THR A 146 -30.95 12.89 -12.40
N GLY A 147 -31.09 13.32 -11.16
CA GLY A 147 -30.71 14.68 -10.73
C GLY A 147 -29.28 14.83 -10.23
N HIS A 148 -28.42 13.82 -10.43
CA HIS A 148 -27.04 13.85 -9.99
C HIS A 148 -26.06 14.23 -11.12
N GLY A 149 -24.83 14.66 -10.74
CA GLY A 149 -23.86 15.17 -11.69
C GLY A 149 -23.51 14.21 -12.82
N ASP A 150 -23.29 12.93 -12.49
CA ASP A 150 -22.86 11.93 -13.47
C ASP A 150 -23.97 11.51 -14.45
N ALA A 151 -25.26 11.72 -14.10
CA ALA A 151 -26.37 11.51 -15.03
C ALA A 151 -26.37 12.46 -16.22
N ALA A 152 -25.70 13.61 -16.11
CA ALA A 152 -25.52 14.54 -17.21
C ALA A 152 -24.40 14.09 -18.19
N GLU A 153 -23.51 13.22 -17.74
CA GLU A 153 -22.34 12.79 -18.50
C GLU A 153 -22.52 11.41 -19.18
N ALA A 154 -23.38 10.58 -18.64
CA ALA A 154 -23.58 9.23 -19.16
C ALA A 154 -25.06 8.79 -19.07
N ARG A 155 -25.43 7.82 -19.88
CA ARG A 155 -26.80 7.28 -19.93
C ARG A 155 -27.10 6.32 -18.79
N SER A 156 -26.08 5.72 -18.23
CA SER A 156 -26.22 4.63 -17.24
C SER A 156 -24.87 4.43 -16.51
N ILE A 157 -24.93 3.97 -15.27
CA ILE A 157 -23.75 3.50 -14.51
C ILE A 157 -22.98 2.39 -15.25
N TYR A 158 -23.64 1.66 -16.15
CA TYR A 158 -23.02 0.57 -16.94
C TYR A 158 -22.45 1.03 -18.28
N ASP A 159 -22.47 2.34 -18.57
CA ASP A 159 -21.86 2.89 -19.78
C ASP A 159 -20.33 2.69 -19.73
N ARG A 160 -19.82 1.90 -20.69
CA ARG A 160 -18.41 1.51 -20.70
C ARG A 160 -17.45 2.66 -20.98
N ASP A 161 -17.86 3.61 -21.78
CA ASP A 161 -17.01 4.76 -22.11
C ASP A 161 -16.94 5.72 -20.94
N TYR A 162 -18.05 5.88 -20.22
CA TYR A 162 -18.09 6.59 -18.95
C TYR A 162 -17.16 5.91 -17.92
N LEU A 163 -17.30 4.62 -17.65
CA LEU A 163 -16.44 3.91 -16.69
C LEU A 163 -14.97 3.95 -17.11
N ARG A 164 -14.67 3.79 -18.39
CA ARG A 164 -13.30 3.88 -18.91
C ARG A 164 -12.72 5.28 -18.69
N SER A 165 -13.49 6.33 -18.92
CA SER A 165 -13.04 7.72 -18.68
C SER A 165 -12.67 7.96 -17.21
N ARG A 166 -13.31 7.24 -16.28
CA ARG A 166 -13.08 7.36 -14.83
C ARG A 166 -11.84 6.63 -14.31
N LEU A 167 -11.14 5.88 -15.13
CA LEU A 167 -9.85 5.29 -14.74
C LEU A 167 -8.81 6.37 -14.41
N THR A 168 -8.82 7.47 -15.13
CA THR A 168 -7.90 8.61 -14.97
C THR A 168 -8.64 9.94 -14.80
N ALA A 169 -9.80 9.89 -14.15
CA ALA A 169 -10.64 11.03 -13.84
C ALA A 169 -11.56 10.75 -12.66
N GLY A 170 -12.29 11.75 -12.19
CA GLY A 170 -13.32 11.63 -11.16
C GLY A 170 -12.75 11.61 -9.73
N GLU A 171 -13.49 10.93 -8.82
CA GLU A 171 -13.11 10.84 -7.43
C GLU A 171 -11.74 10.19 -7.25
N ALA A 172 -10.95 10.69 -6.32
CA ALA A 172 -9.58 10.29 -6.01
C ALA A 172 -8.56 10.53 -7.17
N TYR A 173 -8.99 11.25 -8.23
CA TYR A 173 -8.12 11.73 -9.31
C TYR A 173 -8.25 13.24 -9.52
N ASP A 174 -9.44 13.71 -9.88
CA ASP A 174 -9.69 15.15 -10.12
C ASP A 174 -10.17 15.85 -8.86
N TRP A 175 -10.94 15.15 -8.04
CA TRP A 175 -11.62 15.70 -6.89
C TRP A 175 -11.84 14.67 -5.78
N TYR A 176 -12.21 15.17 -4.60
CA TYR A 176 -12.62 14.40 -3.42
C TYR A 176 -13.77 15.11 -2.70
N TYR A 177 -14.41 14.43 -1.76
CA TYR A 177 -15.36 15.03 -0.83
C TYR A 177 -14.68 15.39 0.48
N ALA A 178 -14.74 16.68 0.87
CA ALA A 178 -14.11 17.16 2.09
C ALA A 178 -14.88 16.76 3.36
N SER A 179 -16.19 16.49 3.24
CA SER A 179 -17.06 16.03 4.32
C SER A 179 -18.16 15.11 3.81
N GLU A 180 -18.89 14.46 4.72
CA GLU A 180 -20.08 13.67 4.37
C GLU A 180 -21.21 14.55 3.83
N GLU A 181 -21.38 15.76 4.34
CA GLU A 181 -22.35 16.75 3.82
C GLU A 181 -22.02 17.13 2.38
N ASP A 182 -20.74 17.28 2.04
CA ASP A 182 -20.31 17.54 0.68
C ASP A 182 -20.58 16.35 -0.23
N ARG A 183 -20.37 15.13 0.27
CA ARG A 183 -20.67 13.91 -0.45
C ARG A 183 -22.18 13.76 -0.75
N ILE A 184 -23.03 14.04 0.23
CA ILE A 184 -24.48 14.02 0.05
C ILE A 184 -24.94 15.07 -0.98
N ALA A 185 -24.35 16.28 -0.90
CA ALA A 185 -24.68 17.38 -1.79
C ALA A 185 -23.90 17.40 -3.13
N GLN A 186 -23.03 16.40 -3.35
CA GLN A 186 -22.12 16.31 -4.50
C GLN A 186 -21.27 17.59 -4.70
N ARG A 187 -20.83 18.22 -3.61
CA ARG A 187 -19.89 19.36 -3.66
C ARG A 187 -18.46 18.85 -3.73
N ARG A 188 -17.95 18.73 -4.94
CA ARG A 188 -16.64 18.17 -5.26
C ARG A 188 -15.54 19.21 -5.03
N SER A 189 -14.53 18.85 -4.21
CA SER A 189 -13.34 19.66 -3.98
C SER A 189 -12.22 19.21 -4.92
N PRO A 190 -11.57 20.10 -5.69
CA PRO A 190 -10.54 19.71 -6.63
C PRO A 190 -9.28 19.20 -5.91
N ILE A 191 -8.63 18.17 -6.47
CA ILE A 191 -7.33 17.69 -6.02
C ILE A 191 -6.24 18.50 -6.73
N THR A 192 -5.52 19.31 -5.98
CA THR A 192 -4.44 20.16 -6.48
C THR A 192 -3.23 20.09 -5.53
N ASP A 193 -2.05 20.40 -6.05
CA ASP A 193 -0.87 20.74 -5.24
C ASP A 193 -0.46 22.17 -5.58
N GLY A 194 -0.91 23.10 -4.77
CA GLY A 194 -0.62 24.52 -4.96
C GLY A 194 0.83 24.92 -4.65
N ALA A 195 1.56 24.08 -3.92
CA ALA A 195 2.93 24.39 -3.49
C ALA A 195 3.98 24.00 -4.55
N TYR A 196 3.87 22.80 -5.13
CA TYR A 196 4.90 22.23 -6.01
C TYR A 196 4.35 21.71 -7.35
N GLY A 197 3.04 21.83 -7.60
CA GLY A 197 2.45 21.36 -8.84
C GLY A 197 2.50 19.86 -9.06
N LYS A 198 2.49 19.07 -7.99
CA LYS A 198 2.56 17.60 -7.99
C LYS A 198 1.23 16.99 -7.52
N PRO A 199 0.11 17.17 -8.22
CA PRO A 199 -1.21 16.70 -7.76
C PRO A 199 -1.29 15.19 -7.60
N TRP A 200 -0.45 14.41 -8.29
CA TRP A 200 -0.38 12.96 -8.16
C TRP A 200 -0.09 12.48 -6.72
N LEU A 201 0.55 13.30 -5.87
CA LEU A 201 0.77 13.01 -4.45
C LEU A 201 -0.52 12.84 -3.66
N PHE A 202 -1.58 13.50 -4.10
CA PHE A 202 -2.90 13.53 -3.45
C PHE A 202 -3.92 12.64 -4.15
N ARG A 203 -3.53 11.97 -5.24
CA ARG A 203 -4.37 11.17 -6.12
C ARG A 203 -4.12 9.69 -5.90
N GLN A 204 -4.92 9.04 -5.05
CA GLN A 204 -4.79 7.59 -4.83
C GLN A 204 -5.04 6.76 -6.10
N LYS A 205 -5.69 7.36 -7.11
CA LYS A 205 -5.99 6.72 -8.39
C LYS A 205 -4.90 6.91 -9.44
N ASP A 206 -3.97 7.83 -9.24
CA ASP A 206 -2.92 8.18 -10.21
C ASP A 206 -1.69 7.27 -10.07
N LEU A 207 -1.88 5.97 -10.36
CA LEU A 207 -0.78 5.00 -10.37
C LEU A 207 0.33 5.38 -11.34
N ALA A 208 -0.01 5.97 -12.49
CA ALA A 208 0.96 6.36 -13.50
C ALA A 208 1.86 7.49 -13.01
N GLY A 209 1.27 8.50 -12.37
CA GLY A 209 2.01 9.59 -11.75
C GLY A 209 2.90 9.11 -10.62
N TRP A 210 2.36 8.29 -9.71
CA TRP A 210 3.12 7.70 -8.63
C TRP A 210 4.30 6.85 -9.14
N TRP A 211 4.06 5.98 -10.12
CA TRP A 211 5.08 5.08 -10.67
C TRP A 211 6.21 5.79 -11.42
N ALA A 212 5.88 6.88 -12.11
CA ALA A 212 6.81 7.54 -13.03
C ALA A 212 7.69 8.62 -12.40
N ASN A 213 7.31 9.13 -11.22
CA ASN A 213 8.00 10.25 -10.59
C ASN A 213 8.92 9.82 -9.46
N GLU A 214 9.91 10.63 -9.16
CA GLU A 214 10.65 10.57 -7.89
C GLU A 214 9.73 10.93 -6.73
N HIS A 215 9.85 10.19 -5.64
CA HIS A 215 9.13 10.48 -4.41
C HIS A 215 9.98 11.39 -3.53
N ILE A 216 9.51 12.62 -3.35
CA ILE A 216 10.19 13.63 -2.53
C ILE A 216 9.32 13.94 -1.32
N GLU A 217 9.83 13.72 -0.13
CA GLU A 217 9.14 14.02 1.11
C GLU A 217 9.07 15.52 1.37
N ARG A 218 8.06 15.94 2.14
CA ARG A 218 7.92 17.33 2.65
C ARG A 218 7.90 17.34 4.16
N VAL A 219 8.57 18.31 4.73
CA VAL A 219 8.58 18.62 6.16
C VAL A 219 8.35 20.12 6.31
N ASP A 220 7.34 20.50 7.09
CA ASP A 220 6.96 21.91 7.30
C ASP A 220 6.71 22.68 5.99
N GLY A 221 6.20 22.01 4.97
CA GLY A 221 5.91 22.60 3.66
C GLY A 221 7.11 22.68 2.71
N VAL A 222 8.28 22.17 3.10
CA VAL A 222 9.52 22.21 2.30
C VAL A 222 9.88 20.81 1.82
N GLU A 223 10.16 20.66 0.53
CA GLU A 223 10.68 19.41 -0.02
C GLU A 223 12.10 19.15 0.54
N THR A 224 12.34 17.90 0.99
CA THR A 224 13.60 17.52 1.66
C THR A 224 14.56 16.83 0.69
N GLY A 225 14.15 15.71 0.13
CA GLY A 225 14.99 14.94 -0.79
C GLY A 225 14.26 13.69 -1.26
N PRO A 226 14.80 13.01 -2.28
CA PRO A 226 14.19 11.79 -2.78
C PRO A 226 14.27 10.67 -1.74
N THR A 227 13.24 9.82 -1.75
CA THR A 227 13.21 8.57 -0.97
C THR A 227 14.05 7.47 -1.64
N ALA A 228 13.97 6.26 -1.11
CA ALA A 228 14.61 5.09 -1.72
C ALA A 228 13.90 4.60 -3.00
N TRP A 229 12.70 5.11 -3.30
CA TRP A 229 11.97 4.76 -4.52
C TRP A 229 12.73 5.15 -5.78
N GLN A 230 12.76 4.22 -6.73
CA GLN A 230 13.29 4.49 -8.07
C GLN A 230 12.22 4.13 -9.10
N PRO A 231 11.80 5.07 -9.94
CA PRO A 231 10.79 4.83 -10.95
C PRO A 231 11.11 3.61 -11.81
N ARG A 232 10.13 2.73 -12.00
CA ARG A 232 10.21 1.54 -12.85
C ARG A 232 11.29 0.52 -12.43
N SER A 233 11.65 0.48 -11.13
CA SER A 233 12.67 -0.45 -10.62
C SER A 233 12.11 -1.84 -10.25
N LYS A 234 10.79 -2.03 -10.28
CA LYS A 234 10.09 -3.27 -9.89
C LYS A 234 9.14 -3.77 -10.98
#